data_8a5f272891510fc5b9a0517287af35c2
#
_entry.id   8a5f272891510fc5b9a0517287af35c2
#
_cell.length_a   1.000
_cell.length_b   1.000
_cell.length_c   1.000
_cell.angle_alpha   90.00
_cell.angle_beta   90.00
_cell.angle_gamma   90.00
#
_symmetry.space_group_name_H-M   'P 1'
#
loop_
_entity.id
_entity.type
_entity.pdbx_description
1 polymer ?
#
loop_
_entity_poly.entity_id
_entity_poly.type
_entity_poly.pdbx_seq_one_letter_code
_entity_poly.pdbx_strand_id
1 'polypeptide(L)'
;MTQNPPPKSQNPKIETYPSPSKSNPNRQNRENPPQKSQNSKIETNPSPQNARKLPLNQVIKGILFVILIGVLKYSEHFHQNLVLVLHYLYIYLTLENLLAFVTILTRSLSGLDLKPHFNDPYFSSSLQDFWGRRWNLVAHSILRSAVYEPTCDYSAGVIGRLWAPLPAVLGSFLVSGLMHEHMYYCMGRVRPTWEVTWFFVLHGVCLPVEIVLKKALKGRCRLPRVISVPLTFGFIVVTSYWLFFPQFIRCKADVRMIQEHGEFAAFLKNVF
;
A
#
# COMPACT_ATOMS: atom_id res chain seq x y z
N MET A 1 -0.98 85.80 -52.80
CA MET A 1 -1.49 84.46 -53.04
C MET A 1 -0.26 83.59 -53.44
N THR A 2 0.33 83.00 -52.49
CA THR A 2 1.53 82.13 -52.68
C THR A 2 1.20 80.74 -52.21
N GLN A 3 1.09 79.82 -53.17
CA GLN A 3 0.86 78.40 -52.91
C GLN A 3 2.20 77.71 -52.49
N ASN A 4 2.16 76.99 -51.35
CA ASN A 4 3.25 76.17 -50.92
C ASN A 4 3.22 74.81 -51.65
N PRO A 5 4.37 74.26 -52.04
CA PRO A 5 4.46 72.91 -52.65
C PRO A 5 4.33 71.78 -51.62
N PRO A 6 3.89 70.60 -52.06
CA PRO A 6 3.65 69.46 -51.15
C PRO A 6 4.96 68.80 -50.66
N PRO A 7 4.95 68.16 -49.49
CA PRO A 7 6.13 67.56 -48.91
C PRO A 7 6.52 66.25 -49.63
N LYS A 8 7.85 66.04 -49.80
CA LYS A 8 8.48 64.91 -50.43
C LYS A 8 8.29 63.65 -49.56
N SER A 9 7.79 62.59 -50.18
CA SER A 9 7.74 61.25 -49.66
C SER A 9 9.15 60.77 -49.29
N GLN A 10 9.38 60.39 -48.00
CA GLN A 10 10.57 59.75 -47.55
C GLN A 10 10.35 58.20 -47.62
N ASN A 11 11.12 57.52 -48.47
CA ASN A 11 11.20 56.09 -48.51
C ASN A 11 11.79 55.56 -47.20
N PRO A 12 11.21 54.53 -46.57
CA PRO A 12 11.82 53.87 -45.41
C PRO A 12 13.06 53.08 -45.85
N LYS A 13 14.16 53.34 -45.16
CA LYS A 13 15.40 52.54 -45.27
C LYS A 13 15.13 51.10 -44.92
N ILE A 14 15.44 50.19 -45.84
CA ILE A 14 15.50 48.75 -45.58
C ILE A 14 16.71 48.49 -44.68
N GLU A 15 16.47 48.18 -43.40
CA GLU A 15 17.51 47.64 -42.51
C GLU A 15 17.81 46.21 -42.92
N THR A 16 19.00 46.00 -43.45
CA THR A 16 19.57 44.67 -43.71
C THR A 16 19.88 43.99 -42.40
N TYR A 17 19.09 42.93 -42.07
CA TYR A 17 19.41 42.02 -40.99
C TYR A 17 20.72 41.27 -41.26
N PRO A 18 21.63 41.19 -40.29
CA PRO A 18 22.83 40.37 -40.44
C PRO A 18 22.45 38.89 -40.49
N SER A 19 23.03 38.16 -41.42
CA SER A 19 22.89 36.72 -41.58
C SER A 19 23.27 35.97 -40.31
N PRO A 20 22.54 34.88 -39.95
CA PRO A 20 22.79 34.11 -38.72
C PRO A 20 24.17 33.41 -38.85
N SER A 21 25.05 33.76 -37.92
CA SER A 21 26.32 33.04 -37.74
C SER A 21 26.04 31.59 -37.41
N LYS A 22 26.77 30.66 -38.04
CA LYS A 22 26.71 29.22 -37.81
C LYS A 22 26.78 28.90 -36.32
N SER A 23 25.66 28.52 -35.74
CA SER A 23 25.55 28.04 -34.36
C SER A 23 26.21 26.66 -34.27
N ASN A 24 27.20 26.54 -33.39
CA ASN A 24 27.86 25.32 -33.02
C ASN A 24 26.83 24.32 -32.43
N PRO A 25 26.66 23.10 -33.00
CA PRO A 25 25.64 22.15 -32.55
C PRO A 25 25.84 21.58 -31.12
N ASN A 26 26.95 21.93 -30.45
CA ASN A 26 27.32 21.37 -29.15
C ASN A 26 26.89 22.22 -27.93
N ARG A 27 26.12 23.30 -28.09
CA ARG A 27 25.76 24.17 -26.95
C ARG A 27 24.31 24.11 -26.53
N GLN A 28 23.42 23.34 -27.19
CA GLN A 28 22.01 23.25 -26.90
C GLN A 28 21.55 22.07 -26.03
N ASN A 29 22.51 21.25 -25.53
CA ASN A 29 22.16 20.08 -24.72
C ASN A 29 22.35 20.26 -23.20
N ARG A 30 22.33 21.48 -22.67
CA ARG A 30 22.51 21.71 -21.21
C ARG A 30 21.30 22.28 -20.46
N GLU A 31 20.20 22.54 -21.11
CA GLU A 31 19.01 23.06 -20.43
C GLU A 31 17.79 22.19 -20.78
N ASN A 32 17.66 21.12 -20.11
CA ASN A 32 16.47 20.38 -19.66
C ASN A 32 16.90 18.91 -19.47
N PRO A 33 17.01 18.43 -18.24
CA PRO A 33 17.08 16.99 -18.04
C PRO A 33 15.74 16.41 -18.55
N PRO A 34 15.77 15.34 -19.35
CA PRO A 34 14.55 14.72 -19.83
C PRO A 34 13.71 14.33 -18.60
N GLN A 35 12.51 14.89 -18.48
CA GLN A 35 11.47 14.32 -17.62
C GLN A 35 11.37 12.84 -18.00
N LYS A 36 11.95 11.97 -17.19
CA LYS A 36 11.66 10.55 -17.22
C LYS A 36 10.18 10.41 -16.95
N SER A 37 9.38 10.37 -18.00
CA SER A 37 8.09 9.73 -18.00
C SER A 37 8.33 8.39 -17.31
N GLN A 38 7.91 8.31 -16.04
CA GLN A 38 7.76 7.02 -15.37
C GLN A 38 6.56 6.33 -16.01
N ASN A 39 6.74 5.89 -17.26
CA ASN A 39 5.98 4.77 -17.74
C ASN A 39 6.18 3.68 -16.70
N SER A 40 5.12 3.37 -15.98
CA SER A 40 5.01 2.17 -15.17
C SER A 40 5.25 0.99 -16.11
N LYS A 41 6.53 0.65 -16.32
CA LYS A 41 6.88 -0.66 -16.82
C LYS A 41 6.31 -1.62 -15.80
N ILE A 42 5.22 -2.27 -16.17
CA ILE A 42 4.82 -3.53 -15.59
C ILE A 42 6.05 -4.42 -15.78
N GLU A 43 6.87 -4.52 -14.75
CA GLU A 43 8.00 -5.47 -14.74
C GLU A 43 7.41 -6.88 -14.70
N THR A 44 7.26 -7.45 -15.88
CA THR A 44 6.69 -8.79 -16.11
C THR A 44 7.74 -9.88 -16.00
N ASN A 45 8.79 -9.73 -15.18
CA ASN A 45 9.71 -10.83 -14.98
C ASN A 45 10.23 -10.90 -13.55
N PRO A 46 9.64 -11.76 -12.68
CA PRO A 46 10.34 -12.22 -11.49
C PRO A 46 11.53 -13.09 -11.94
N SER A 47 12.72 -12.85 -11.37
CA SER A 47 13.89 -13.67 -11.63
C SER A 47 13.55 -15.17 -11.42
N PRO A 48 14.07 -16.11 -12.25
CA PRO A 48 13.70 -17.54 -12.17
C PRO A 48 13.95 -18.21 -10.81
N GLN A 49 14.76 -17.61 -9.96
CA GLN A 49 15.05 -18.09 -8.61
C GLN A 49 13.91 -17.86 -7.61
N ASN A 50 13.10 -16.80 -7.77
CA ASN A 50 11.96 -16.54 -6.88
C ASN A 50 10.71 -17.36 -7.24
N ALA A 51 10.55 -17.73 -8.50
CA ALA A 51 9.41 -18.55 -8.96
C ALA A 51 9.43 -19.99 -8.41
N ARG A 52 10.61 -20.55 -8.05
CA ARG A 52 10.73 -21.91 -7.48
C ARG A 52 10.53 -21.97 -5.96
N LYS A 53 10.73 -20.88 -5.22
CA LYS A 53 10.55 -20.86 -3.75
C LYS A 53 9.10 -20.61 -3.31
N LEU A 54 8.28 -20.04 -4.18
CA LEU A 54 6.88 -19.71 -3.87
C LEU A 54 6.03 -20.94 -3.47
N PRO A 55 6.02 -22.06 -4.21
CA PRO A 55 5.12 -23.17 -3.89
C PRO A 55 5.44 -23.86 -2.57
N LEU A 56 6.73 -24.06 -2.22
CA LEU A 56 7.11 -24.71 -0.97
C LEU A 56 6.75 -23.87 0.26
N ASN A 57 7.00 -22.58 0.21
CA ASN A 57 6.65 -21.66 1.31
C ASN A 57 5.13 -21.59 1.51
N GLN A 58 4.35 -21.60 0.44
CA GLN A 58 2.88 -21.62 0.52
C GLN A 58 2.35 -22.96 1.07
N VAL A 59 2.94 -24.08 0.68
CA VAL A 59 2.56 -25.39 1.22
C VAL A 59 2.81 -25.43 2.73
N ILE A 60 3.98 -24.96 3.18
CA ILE A 60 4.31 -24.90 4.62
C ILE A 60 3.28 -24.03 5.37
N LYS A 61 2.94 -22.86 4.84
CA LYS A 61 1.93 -21.97 5.43
C LYS A 61 0.53 -22.61 5.46
N GLY A 62 0.16 -23.33 4.41
CA GLY A 62 -1.08 -24.12 4.39
C GLY A 62 -1.12 -25.21 5.46
N ILE A 63 -0.03 -25.95 5.64
CA ILE A 63 0.08 -26.97 6.71
C ILE A 63 -0.01 -26.32 8.09
N LEU A 64 0.73 -25.22 8.32
CA LEU A 64 0.66 -24.47 9.57
C LEU A 64 -0.76 -23.95 9.85
N PHE A 65 -1.47 -23.51 8.82
CA PHE A 65 -2.85 -23.08 8.94
C PHE A 65 -3.79 -24.20 9.41
N VAL A 66 -3.68 -25.41 8.81
CA VAL A 66 -4.49 -26.56 9.23
C VAL A 66 -4.17 -26.97 10.68
N ILE A 67 -2.89 -27.01 11.05
CA ILE A 67 -2.48 -27.28 12.43
C ILE A 67 -3.07 -26.25 13.38
N LEU A 68 -3.03 -24.97 13.02
CA LEU A 68 -3.52 -23.87 13.85
C LEU A 68 -5.04 -23.95 14.05
N ILE A 69 -5.81 -24.32 13.03
CA ILE A 69 -7.26 -24.60 13.18
C ILE A 69 -7.49 -25.72 14.19
N GLY A 70 -6.68 -26.79 14.11
CA GLY A 70 -6.73 -27.90 15.07
C GLY A 70 -6.46 -27.44 16.51
N VAL A 71 -5.45 -26.60 16.72
CA VAL A 71 -5.10 -26.05 18.03
C VAL A 71 -6.20 -25.11 18.58
N LEU A 72 -6.77 -24.25 17.72
CA LEU A 72 -7.83 -23.32 18.13
C LEU A 72 -9.12 -24.02 18.58
N LYS A 73 -9.40 -25.24 18.12
CA LYS A 73 -10.52 -26.05 18.63
C LYS A 73 -10.39 -26.38 20.13
N TYR A 74 -9.17 -26.38 20.64
CA TYR A 74 -8.88 -26.63 22.06
C TYR A 74 -8.56 -25.34 22.83
N SER A 75 -8.95 -24.18 22.30
CA SER A 75 -8.63 -22.87 22.87
C SER A 75 -9.11 -22.67 24.30
N GLU A 76 -10.15 -23.39 24.74
CA GLU A 76 -10.66 -23.35 26.11
C GLU A 76 -9.61 -23.76 27.17
N HIS A 77 -8.59 -24.53 26.76
CA HIS A 77 -7.55 -25.02 27.65
C HIS A 77 -6.34 -24.06 27.75
N PHE A 78 -6.33 -22.98 26.95
CA PHE A 78 -5.19 -22.08 26.87
C PHE A 78 -5.49 -20.76 27.60
N HIS A 79 -4.41 -20.12 28.06
CA HIS A 79 -4.48 -18.77 28.63
C HIS A 79 -4.96 -17.77 27.57
N GLN A 80 -5.83 -16.83 27.97
CA GLN A 80 -6.48 -15.86 27.06
C GLN A 80 -5.48 -15.11 26.15
N ASN A 81 -4.32 -14.70 26.68
CA ASN A 81 -3.31 -14.01 25.90
C ASN A 81 -2.72 -14.90 24.80
N LEU A 82 -2.55 -16.21 25.06
CA LEU A 82 -2.08 -17.14 24.04
C LEU A 82 -3.12 -17.34 22.95
N VAL A 83 -4.40 -17.45 23.33
CA VAL A 83 -5.52 -17.57 22.40
C VAL A 83 -5.56 -16.37 21.46
N LEU A 84 -5.33 -15.15 21.96
CA LEU A 84 -5.29 -13.95 21.14
C LEU A 84 -4.13 -13.96 20.12
N VAL A 85 -2.95 -14.40 20.53
CA VAL A 85 -1.80 -14.56 19.63
C VAL A 85 -2.10 -15.60 18.54
N LEU A 86 -2.72 -16.72 18.91
CA LEU A 86 -3.12 -17.76 17.96
C LEU A 86 -4.18 -17.23 16.97
N HIS A 87 -5.16 -16.43 17.42
CA HIS A 87 -6.12 -15.80 16.53
C HIS A 87 -5.47 -14.79 15.58
N TYR A 88 -4.48 -14.02 16.06
CA TYR A 88 -3.73 -13.11 15.19
C TYR A 88 -3.03 -13.89 14.06
N LEU A 89 -2.33 -14.96 14.41
CA LEU A 89 -1.67 -15.82 13.44
C LEU A 89 -2.69 -16.49 12.49
N TYR A 90 -3.84 -16.88 13.01
CA TYR A 90 -4.95 -17.45 12.22
C TYR A 90 -5.47 -16.47 11.16
N ILE A 91 -5.74 -15.22 11.54
CA ILE A 91 -6.20 -14.18 10.60
C ILE A 91 -5.14 -13.93 9.52
N TYR A 92 -3.87 -13.82 9.93
CA TYR A 92 -2.77 -13.63 8.99
C TYR A 92 -2.68 -14.78 7.97
N LEU A 93 -2.67 -16.02 8.44
CA LEU A 93 -2.59 -17.20 7.56
C LEU A 93 -3.86 -17.36 6.71
N THR A 94 -5.04 -17.04 7.23
CA THR A 94 -6.28 -17.02 6.45
C THR A 94 -6.20 -16.06 5.28
N LEU A 95 -5.81 -14.80 5.54
CA LEU A 95 -5.65 -13.80 4.48
C LEU A 95 -4.61 -14.22 3.46
N GLU A 96 -3.48 -14.76 3.91
CA GLU A 96 -2.41 -15.18 3.02
C GLU A 96 -2.82 -16.35 2.12
N ASN A 97 -3.48 -17.37 2.67
CA ASN A 97 -3.98 -18.51 1.89
C ASN A 97 -5.12 -18.10 0.94
N LEU A 98 -6.06 -17.27 1.40
CA LEU A 98 -7.15 -16.76 0.56
C LEU A 98 -6.60 -15.96 -0.64
N LEU A 99 -5.68 -15.05 -0.40
CA LEU A 99 -5.10 -14.23 -1.46
C LEU A 99 -4.19 -15.06 -2.39
N ALA A 100 -3.50 -16.08 -1.87
CA ALA A 100 -2.77 -17.05 -2.69
C ALA A 100 -3.73 -17.83 -3.60
N PHE A 101 -4.87 -18.28 -3.07
CA PHE A 101 -5.92 -18.95 -3.86
C PHE A 101 -6.47 -18.04 -4.97
N VAL A 102 -6.81 -16.78 -4.64
CA VAL A 102 -7.25 -15.79 -5.63
C VAL A 102 -6.20 -15.58 -6.72
N THR A 103 -4.90 -15.54 -6.36
CA THR A 103 -3.81 -15.42 -7.33
C THR A 103 -3.76 -16.61 -8.28
N ILE A 104 -3.86 -17.82 -7.75
CA ILE A 104 -3.85 -19.05 -8.54
C ILE A 104 -5.05 -19.06 -9.50
N LEU A 105 -6.24 -18.72 -8.98
CA LEU A 105 -7.48 -18.66 -9.78
C LEU A 105 -7.37 -17.61 -10.89
N THR A 106 -6.92 -16.40 -10.59
CA THR A 106 -6.74 -15.33 -11.57
C THR A 106 -5.73 -15.73 -12.64
N ARG A 107 -4.63 -16.35 -12.25
CA ARG A 107 -3.61 -16.86 -13.17
C ARG A 107 -4.19 -17.92 -14.10
N SER A 108 -4.98 -18.85 -13.56
CA SER A 108 -5.62 -19.93 -14.33
C SER A 108 -6.67 -19.41 -15.34
N LEU A 109 -7.40 -18.36 -14.97
CA LEU A 109 -8.47 -17.80 -15.80
C LEU A 109 -7.99 -16.77 -16.83
N SER A 110 -7.03 -15.92 -16.45
CA SER A 110 -6.60 -14.77 -17.27
C SER A 110 -5.15 -14.82 -17.73
N GLY A 111 -4.36 -15.80 -17.29
CA GLY A 111 -2.95 -15.91 -17.61
C GLY A 111 -2.06 -14.80 -17.01
N LEU A 112 -2.62 -13.92 -16.15
CA LEU A 112 -1.93 -12.79 -15.55
C LEU A 112 -1.12 -13.23 -14.34
N ASP A 113 0.17 -12.88 -14.31
CA ASP A 113 1.00 -13.07 -13.12
C ASP A 113 0.81 -11.91 -12.14
N LEU A 114 0.12 -12.18 -11.03
CA LEU A 114 -0.05 -11.23 -9.93
C LEU A 114 1.18 -11.23 -9.02
N LYS A 115 1.55 -10.04 -8.54
CA LYS A 115 2.60 -9.89 -7.52
C LYS A 115 2.17 -10.56 -6.20
N PRO A 116 3.12 -11.09 -5.40
CA PRO A 116 2.80 -11.66 -4.10
C PRO A 116 2.12 -10.61 -3.20
N HIS A 117 1.11 -11.04 -2.45
CA HIS A 117 0.30 -10.15 -1.61
C HIS A 117 1.01 -9.73 -0.32
N PHE A 118 1.87 -10.59 0.21
CA PHE A 118 2.66 -10.36 1.41
C PHE A 118 4.13 -10.59 1.14
N ASN A 119 4.97 -9.81 1.79
CA ASN A 119 6.42 -9.91 1.74
C ASN A 119 7.00 -9.91 3.16
N ASP A 120 6.82 -11.03 3.87
CA ASP A 120 7.30 -11.26 5.23
C ASP A 120 7.09 -10.04 6.16
N PRO A 121 5.81 -9.66 6.46
CA PRO A 121 5.49 -8.42 7.18
C PRO A 121 6.07 -8.36 8.59
N TYR A 122 6.36 -9.51 9.21
CA TYR A 122 6.98 -9.61 10.53
C TYR A 122 8.44 -9.16 10.57
N PHE A 123 9.12 -9.00 9.41
CA PHE A 123 10.48 -8.43 9.32
C PHE A 123 10.48 -6.93 8.96
N SER A 124 9.38 -6.25 9.16
CA SER A 124 9.28 -4.82 8.87
C SER A 124 10.10 -4.00 9.86
N SER A 125 10.99 -3.17 9.33
CA SER A 125 11.85 -2.31 10.13
C SER A 125 11.26 -0.92 10.41
N SER A 126 10.03 -0.67 9.94
CA SER A 126 9.32 0.61 10.10
C SER A 126 7.87 0.48 9.64
N LEU A 127 6.99 1.42 10.07
CA LEU A 127 5.60 1.47 9.58
C LEU A 127 5.53 1.68 8.08
N GLN A 128 6.43 2.50 7.53
CA GLN A 128 6.54 2.71 6.09
C GLN A 128 6.92 1.42 5.34
N ASP A 129 7.82 0.60 5.90
CA ASP A 129 8.21 -0.70 5.31
C ASP A 129 7.05 -1.69 5.41
N PHE A 130 6.34 -1.72 6.56
CA PHE A 130 5.18 -2.58 6.78
C PHE A 130 4.05 -2.27 5.79
N TRP A 131 3.47 -1.08 5.85
CA TRP A 131 2.29 -0.72 5.06
C TRP A 131 2.58 -0.53 3.57
N GLY A 132 3.76 -0.05 3.21
CA GLY A 132 4.10 0.27 1.82
C GLY A 132 4.71 -0.86 1.01
N ARG A 133 5.30 -1.89 1.66
CA ARG A 133 6.11 -2.89 0.96
C ARG A 133 5.87 -4.34 1.36
N ARG A 134 5.16 -4.59 2.47
CA ARG A 134 5.09 -5.93 3.04
C ARG A 134 3.69 -6.42 3.32
N TRP A 135 2.80 -5.57 3.80
CA TRP A 135 1.45 -5.93 4.18
C TRP A 135 0.47 -5.67 3.05
N ASN A 136 -0.28 -6.68 2.64
CA ASN A 136 -1.40 -6.62 1.69
C ASN A 136 -1.15 -5.66 0.49
N LEU A 137 -0.18 -6.01 -0.35
CA LEU A 137 0.28 -5.17 -1.47
C LEU A 137 -0.82 -4.91 -2.51
N VAL A 138 -1.83 -5.77 -2.58
CA VAL A 138 -3.00 -5.57 -3.45
C VAL A 138 -3.87 -4.45 -2.92
N ALA A 139 -4.26 -4.50 -1.64
CA ALA A 139 -5.01 -3.41 -1.02
C ALA A 139 -4.24 -2.09 -1.08
N HIS A 140 -2.92 -2.13 -0.83
CA HIS A 140 -2.04 -0.98 -1.00
C HIS A 140 -2.10 -0.41 -2.43
N SER A 141 -2.03 -1.27 -3.45
CA SER A 141 -2.10 -0.84 -4.86
C SER A 141 -3.45 -0.19 -5.19
N ILE A 142 -4.56 -0.79 -4.75
CA ILE A 142 -5.92 -0.27 -4.97
C ILE A 142 -6.11 1.08 -4.25
N LEU A 143 -5.75 1.17 -2.97
CA LEU A 143 -5.86 2.43 -2.21
C LEU A 143 -4.95 3.51 -2.77
N ARG A 144 -3.80 3.13 -3.29
CA ARG A 144 -2.88 4.07 -3.92
C ARG A 144 -3.51 4.72 -5.14
N SER A 145 -4.04 3.93 -6.08
CA SER A 145 -4.63 4.46 -7.32
C SER A 145 -5.99 5.14 -7.10
N ALA A 146 -6.82 4.58 -6.20
CA ALA A 146 -8.18 5.07 -6.00
C ALA A 146 -8.29 6.26 -5.03
N VAL A 147 -7.37 6.40 -4.07
CA VAL A 147 -7.46 7.41 -3.00
C VAL A 147 -6.20 8.26 -2.91
N TYR A 148 -5.03 7.63 -2.79
CA TYR A 148 -3.78 8.37 -2.54
C TYR A 148 -3.42 9.29 -3.70
N GLU A 149 -3.33 8.79 -4.93
CA GLU A 149 -2.92 9.58 -6.09
C GLU A 149 -3.89 10.74 -6.36
N PRO A 150 -5.23 10.54 -6.46
CA PRO A 150 -6.16 11.65 -6.66
C PRO A 150 -6.12 12.68 -5.53
N THR A 151 -6.03 12.23 -4.27
CA THR A 151 -5.94 13.15 -3.12
C THR A 151 -4.64 13.94 -3.13
N CYS A 152 -3.53 13.30 -3.50
CA CYS A 152 -2.22 13.93 -3.59
C CYS A 152 -2.19 15.00 -4.68
N ASP A 153 -2.74 14.70 -5.85
CA ASP A 153 -2.81 15.66 -6.98
C ASP A 153 -3.67 16.87 -6.64
N TYR A 154 -4.85 16.66 -6.07
CA TYR A 154 -5.72 17.74 -5.60
C TYR A 154 -5.03 18.59 -4.52
N SER A 155 -4.46 17.95 -3.51
CA SER A 155 -3.79 18.61 -2.40
C SER A 155 -2.54 19.39 -2.85
N ALA A 156 -1.84 18.92 -3.89
CA ALA A 156 -0.68 19.61 -4.44
C ALA A 156 -1.02 21.00 -4.99
N GLY A 157 -2.23 21.17 -5.53
CA GLY A 157 -2.74 22.46 -5.97
C GLY A 157 -3.11 23.42 -4.84
N VAL A 158 -3.48 22.91 -3.66
CA VAL A 158 -3.97 23.70 -2.52
C VAL A 158 -2.85 24.03 -1.52
N ILE A 159 -2.09 23.03 -1.09
CA ILE A 159 -1.09 23.16 -0.02
C ILE A 159 0.35 22.95 -0.49
N GLY A 160 0.54 22.76 -1.81
CA GLY A 160 1.83 22.56 -2.43
C GLY A 160 2.33 21.11 -2.38
N ARG A 161 3.21 20.76 -3.31
CA ARG A 161 3.70 19.39 -3.54
C ARG A 161 4.43 18.75 -2.33
N LEU A 162 5.01 19.59 -1.47
CA LEU A 162 5.75 19.10 -0.29
C LEU A 162 4.81 18.47 0.75
N TRP A 163 3.63 19.07 0.97
CA TRP A 163 2.66 18.70 1.99
C TRP A 163 1.53 17.79 1.46
N ALA A 164 1.34 17.75 0.15
CA ALA A 164 0.29 16.96 -0.51
C ALA A 164 0.25 15.46 -0.12
N PRO A 165 1.37 14.77 0.16
CA PRO A 165 1.33 13.39 0.61
C PRO A 165 0.66 13.18 1.96
N LEU A 166 0.60 14.18 2.85
CA LEU A 166 0.03 14.03 4.19
C LEU A 166 -1.48 13.71 4.15
N PRO A 167 -2.33 14.57 3.54
CA PRO A 167 -3.75 14.25 3.42
C PRO A 167 -4.01 13.00 2.57
N ALA A 168 -3.16 12.71 1.58
CA ALA A 168 -3.29 11.52 0.75
C ALA A 168 -3.07 10.21 1.55
N VAL A 169 -2.07 10.18 2.44
CA VAL A 169 -1.86 9.06 3.37
C VAL A 169 -3.03 8.94 4.33
N LEU A 170 -3.41 10.04 5.01
CA LEU A 170 -4.52 10.03 5.96
C LEU A 170 -5.83 9.58 5.32
N GLY A 171 -6.13 10.09 4.12
CA GLY A 171 -7.32 9.68 3.35
C GLY A 171 -7.32 8.19 3.01
N SER A 172 -6.18 7.65 2.60
CA SER A 172 -6.04 6.21 2.31
C SER A 172 -6.29 5.34 3.54
N PHE A 173 -5.73 5.73 4.69
CA PHE A 173 -5.96 5.01 5.94
C PHE A 173 -7.40 5.16 6.45
N LEU A 174 -8.00 6.35 6.32
CA LEU A 174 -9.40 6.58 6.69
C LEU A 174 -10.34 5.69 5.86
N VAL A 175 -10.16 5.67 4.54
CA VAL A 175 -10.96 4.81 3.64
C VAL A 175 -10.77 3.34 4.01
N SER A 176 -9.53 2.91 4.30
CA SER A 176 -9.26 1.54 4.77
C SER A 176 -10.01 1.23 6.07
N GLY A 177 -10.01 2.16 7.04
CA GLY A 177 -10.76 2.00 8.29
C GLY A 177 -12.26 1.85 8.06
N LEU A 178 -12.85 2.73 7.26
CA LEU A 178 -14.28 2.69 6.92
C LEU A 178 -14.68 1.39 6.20
N MET A 179 -13.82 0.90 5.29
CA MET A 179 -14.04 -0.39 4.62
C MET A 179 -14.05 -1.55 5.62
N HIS A 180 -13.17 -1.54 6.61
CA HIS A 180 -13.13 -2.58 7.65
C HIS A 180 -14.34 -2.49 8.58
N GLU A 181 -14.79 -1.29 8.99
CA GLU A 181 -16.02 -1.14 9.77
C GLU A 181 -17.23 -1.68 9.00
N HIS A 182 -17.33 -1.35 7.71
CA HIS A 182 -18.39 -1.87 6.85
C HIS A 182 -18.33 -3.40 6.73
N MET A 183 -17.14 -3.96 6.55
CA MET A 183 -16.94 -5.41 6.48
C MET A 183 -17.41 -6.10 7.78
N TYR A 184 -17.01 -5.59 8.93
CA TYR A 184 -17.43 -6.16 10.22
C TYR A 184 -18.93 -6.00 10.47
N TYR A 185 -19.52 -4.88 10.06
CA TYR A 185 -20.96 -4.71 10.08
C TYR A 185 -21.68 -5.77 9.23
N CYS A 186 -21.21 -6.02 8.01
CA CYS A 186 -21.77 -7.06 7.15
C CYS A 186 -21.66 -8.47 7.76
N MET A 187 -20.50 -8.76 8.38
CA MET A 187 -20.25 -10.06 9.01
C MET A 187 -21.09 -10.30 10.24
N GLY A 188 -21.13 -9.35 11.16
CA GLY A 188 -21.71 -9.52 12.51
C GLY A 188 -23.07 -8.88 12.70
N ARG A 189 -23.48 -7.94 11.85
CA ARG A 189 -24.64 -7.05 12.04
C ARG A 189 -24.56 -6.29 13.38
N VAL A 190 -23.35 -6.13 13.91
CA VAL A 190 -23.08 -5.38 15.14
C VAL A 190 -22.81 -3.92 14.76
N ARG A 191 -23.33 -2.98 15.56
CA ARG A 191 -23.12 -1.55 15.32
C ARG A 191 -21.62 -1.22 15.30
N PRO A 192 -21.14 -0.39 14.36
CA PRO A 192 -19.76 0.06 14.31
C PRO A 192 -19.37 0.77 15.62
N THR A 193 -18.21 0.39 16.17
CA THR A 193 -17.65 1.04 17.38
C THR A 193 -16.59 2.08 17.02
N TRP A 194 -16.19 2.14 15.76
CA TRP A 194 -15.14 3.00 15.20
C TRP A 194 -13.73 2.71 15.72
N GLU A 195 -13.56 1.67 16.55
CA GLU A 195 -12.25 1.26 17.07
C GLU A 195 -11.30 0.89 15.92
N VAL A 196 -11.80 0.13 14.95
CA VAL A 196 -11.01 -0.27 13.77
C VAL A 196 -10.66 0.95 12.91
N THR A 197 -11.58 1.88 12.74
CA THR A 197 -11.28 3.13 12.04
C THR A 197 -10.17 3.91 12.77
N TRP A 198 -10.22 3.99 14.11
CA TRP A 198 -9.17 4.62 14.91
C TRP A 198 -7.82 3.91 14.79
N PHE A 199 -7.80 2.57 14.66
CA PHE A 199 -6.58 1.82 14.36
C PHE A 199 -5.91 2.35 13.07
N PHE A 200 -6.68 2.46 12.00
CA PHE A 200 -6.15 2.94 10.72
C PHE A 200 -5.77 4.43 10.77
N VAL A 201 -6.57 5.28 11.39
CA VAL A 201 -6.27 6.71 11.54
C VAL A 201 -4.98 6.91 12.36
N LEU A 202 -4.80 6.18 13.46
CA LEU A 202 -3.57 6.22 14.25
C LEU A 202 -2.34 5.88 13.40
N HIS A 203 -2.39 4.80 12.61
CA HIS A 203 -1.30 4.42 11.72
C HIS A 203 -1.09 5.44 10.60
N GLY A 204 -2.19 6.01 10.08
CA GLY A 204 -2.17 7.09 9.08
C GLY A 204 -1.53 8.38 9.58
N VAL A 205 -1.57 8.65 10.90
CA VAL A 205 -0.85 9.77 11.54
C VAL A 205 0.60 9.40 11.84
N CYS A 206 0.83 8.21 12.41
CA CYS A 206 2.18 7.76 12.80
C CYS A 206 3.12 7.61 11.60
N LEU A 207 2.61 7.17 10.46
CA LEU A 207 3.42 6.95 9.25
C LEU A 207 4.05 8.26 8.71
N PRO A 208 3.32 9.35 8.47
CA PRO A 208 3.92 10.64 8.10
C PRO A 208 4.89 11.17 9.15
N VAL A 209 4.56 11.04 10.44
CA VAL A 209 5.46 11.45 11.54
C VAL A 209 6.78 10.68 11.46
N GLU A 210 6.73 9.36 11.26
CA GLU A 210 7.93 8.54 11.07
C GLU A 210 8.77 9.02 9.87
N ILE A 211 8.13 9.33 8.74
CA ILE A 211 8.80 9.82 7.52
C ILE A 211 9.47 11.17 7.78
N VAL A 212 8.78 12.10 8.44
CA VAL A 212 9.31 13.43 8.78
C VAL A 212 10.49 13.31 9.73
N LEU A 213 10.37 12.50 10.78
CA LEU A 213 11.45 12.26 11.74
C LEU A 213 12.70 11.66 11.08
N LYS A 214 12.52 10.68 10.20
CA LYS A 214 13.62 10.08 9.43
C LYS A 214 14.33 11.11 8.55
N LYS A 215 13.57 12.02 7.92
CA LYS A 215 14.13 13.11 7.12
C LYS A 215 14.86 14.14 7.99
N ALA A 216 14.27 14.55 9.11
CA ALA A 216 14.86 15.53 10.03
C ALA A 216 16.18 15.04 10.64
N LEU A 217 16.24 13.77 11.01
CA LEU A 217 17.45 13.15 11.57
C LEU A 217 18.53 12.86 10.52
N LYS A 218 18.30 13.15 9.24
CA LYS A 218 19.27 13.00 8.13
C LYS A 218 20.05 11.67 8.17
N GLY A 219 19.40 10.61 8.66
CA GLY A 219 20.02 9.28 8.79
C GLY A 219 21.03 9.13 9.95
N ARG A 220 21.20 10.15 10.83
CA ARG A 220 22.10 10.07 11.98
C ARG A 220 21.65 9.07 13.04
N CYS A 221 20.34 8.85 13.18
CA CYS A 221 19.77 7.86 14.11
C CYS A 221 19.10 6.72 13.31
N ARG A 222 19.90 5.82 12.75
CA ARG A 222 19.37 4.56 12.19
C ARG A 222 19.42 3.51 13.29
N LEU A 223 18.25 3.15 13.82
CA LEU A 223 18.14 2.00 14.71
C LEU A 223 18.57 0.72 13.97
N PRO A 224 19.43 -0.12 14.58
CA PRO A 224 19.76 -1.42 14.00
C PRO A 224 18.49 -2.25 13.83
N ARG A 225 18.47 -3.10 12.81
CA ARG A 225 17.29 -3.92 12.45
C ARG A 225 16.82 -4.80 13.62
N VAL A 226 17.74 -5.27 14.45
CA VAL A 226 17.44 -6.09 15.62
C VAL A 226 16.53 -5.37 16.62
N ILE A 227 16.59 -4.04 16.70
CA ILE A 227 15.75 -3.22 17.57
C ILE A 227 14.52 -2.69 16.81
N SER A 228 14.70 -2.23 15.57
CA SER A 228 13.61 -1.60 14.82
C SER A 228 12.51 -2.59 14.40
N VAL A 229 12.87 -3.85 14.10
CA VAL A 229 11.88 -4.88 13.73
C VAL A 229 10.95 -5.22 14.90
N PRO A 230 11.44 -5.62 16.08
CA PRO A 230 10.54 -5.93 17.20
C PRO A 230 9.77 -4.70 17.69
N LEU A 231 10.34 -3.50 17.61
CA LEU A 231 9.65 -2.26 17.97
C LEU A 231 8.47 -1.98 17.02
N THR A 232 8.69 -2.08 15.72
CA THR A 232 7.64 -1.88 14.70
C THR A 232 6.56 -2.94 14.81
N PHE A 233 6.95 -4.20 14.92
CA PHE A 233 6.01 -5.31 15.04
C PHE A 233 5.24 -5.23 16.36
N GLY A 234 5.92 -4.94 17.48
CA GLY A 234 5.29 -4.74 18.78
C GLY A 234 4.27 -3.60 18.78
N PHE A 235 4.58 -2.47 18.14
CA PHE A 235 3.63 -1.36 17.98
C PHE A 235 2.36 -1.81 17.23
N ILE A 236 2.52 -2.53 16.12
CA ILE A 236 1.39 -3.04 15.33
C ILE A 236 0.56 -4.02 16.15
N VAL A 237 1.20 -4.98 16.85
CA VAL A 237 0.49 -5.96 17.67
C VAL A 237 -0.27 -5.29 18.80
N VAL A 238 0.34 -4.37 19.54
CA VAL A 238 -0.29 -3.66 20.65
C VAL A 238 -1.48 -2.83 20.17
N THR A 239 -1.32 -2.06 19.11
CA THR A 239 -2.42 -1.24 18.57
C THR A 239 -3.54 -2.10 17.97
N SER A 240 -3.20 -3.23 17.33
CA SER A 240 -4.18 -4.20 16.85
C SER A 240 -4.96 -4.82 18.03
N TYR A 241 -4.29 -5.18 19.11
CA TYR A 241 -4.91 -5.75 20.29
C TYR A 241 -5.98 -4.82 20.89
N TRP A 242 -5.66 -3.52 21.00
CA TRP A 242 -6.56 -2.54 21.61
C TRP A 242 -7.67 -2.04 20.69
N LEU A 243 -7.41 -1.90 19.39
CA LEU A 243 -8.29 -1.19 18.48
C LEU A 243 -8.88 -2.09 17.37
N PHE A 244 -8.20 -3.15 16.96
CA PHE A 244 -8.66 -3.99 15.85
C PHE A 244 -9.37 -5.26 16.32
N PHE A 245 -8.79 -5.97 17.28
CA PHE A 245 -9.32 -7.24 17.77
C PHE A 245 -10.66 -7.15 18.51
N PRO A 246 -10.97 -6.12 19.32
CA PRO A 246 -12.24 -6.08 20.03
C PRO A 246 -13.44 -6.19 19.09
N GLN A 247 -13.39 -5.51 17.95
CA GLN A 247 -14.48 -5.58 16.97
C GLN A 247 -14.54 -6.95 16.28
N PHE A 248 -13.40 -7.56 15.98
CA PHE A 248 -13.32 -8.90 15.41
C PHE A 248 -13.99 -9.94 16.31
N ILE A 249 -13.73 -9.88 17.62
CA ILE A 249 -14.32 -10.79 18.59
C ILE A 249 -15.83 -10.52 18.76
N ARG A 250 -16.24 -9.24 18.84
CA ARG A 250 -17.66 -8.87 19.00
C ARG A 250 -18.55 -9.36 17.86
N CYS A 251 -18.05 -9.35 16.64
CA CYS A 251 -18.81 -9.87 15.49
C CYS A 251 -18.68 -11.38 15.31
N LYS A 252 -18.02 -12.09 16.26
CA LYS A 252 -17.77 -13.55 16.23
C LYS A 252 -17.18 -14.00 14.91
N ALA A 253 -16.30 -13.17 14.32
CA ALA A 253 -15.69 -13.44 13.03
C ALA A 253 -14.83 -14.70 13.08
N ASP A 254 -14.14 -14.93 14.19
CA ASP A 254 -13.33 -16.13 14.49
C ASP A 254 -14.15 -17.42 14.40
N VAL A 255 -15.29 -17.45 15.09
CA VAL A 255 -16.17 -18.63 15.11
C VAL A 255 -16.74 -18.90 13.71
N ARG A 256 -17.23 -17.85 13.04
CA ARG A 256 -17.79 -17.99 11.68
C ARG A 256 -16.76 -18.44 10.68
N MET A 257 -15.59 -17.86 10.69
CA MET A 257 -14.51 -18.26 9.77
C MET A 257 -14.08 -19.73 9.98
N ILE A 258 -14.01 -20.20 11.23
CA ILE A 258 -13.70 -21.60 11.53
C ILE A 258 -14.82 -22.51 11.02
N GLN A 259 -16.07 -22.12 11.21
CA GLN A 259 -17.24 -22.86 10.74
C GLN A 259 -17.26 -22.96 9.21
N GLU A 260 -17.10 -21.85 8.50
CA GLU A 260 -17.06 -21.79 7.03
C GLU A 260 -15.94 -22.65 6.46
N HIS A 261 -14.74 -22.63 7.08
CA HIS A 261 -13.65 -23.53 6.67
C HIS A 261 -13.99 -25.00 6.90
N GLY A 262 -14.71 -25.32 7.99
CA GLY A 262 -15.17 -26.68 8.24
C GLY A 262 -16.19 -27.16 7.21
N GLU A 263 -17.15 -26.32 6.85
CA GLU A 263 -18.16 -26.59 5.83
C GLU A 263 -17.53 -26.73 4.43
N PHE A 264 -16.58 -25.87 4.10
CA PHE A 264 -15.85 -25.98 2.83
C PHE A 264 -15.03 -27.28 2.75
N ALA A 265 -14.37 -27.68 3.84
CA ALA A 265 -13.65 -28.95 3.89
C ALA A 265 -14.59 -30.16 3.77
N ALA A 266 -15.78 -30.12 4.39
CA ALA A 266 -16.80 -31.15 4.25
C ALA A 266 -17.36 -31.20 2.81
N PHE A 267 -17.57 -30.05 2.20
CA PHE A 267 -18.00 -29.98 0.77
C PHE A 267 -16.97 -30.64 -0.14
N LEU A 268 -15.68 -30.30 -0.01
CA LEU A 268 -14.61 -30.91 -0.81
C LEU A 268 -14.57 -32.44 -0.63
N LYS A 269 -14.71 -32.93 0.62
CA LYS A 269 -14.73 -34.37 0.90
C LYS A 269 -15.92 -35.09 0.25
N ASN A 270 -17.03 -34.39 0.02
CA ASN A 270 -18.22 -34.98 -0.61
C ASN A 270 -18.18 -34.90 -2.16
N VAL A 271 -17.33 -34.04 -2.72
CA VAL A 271 -17.18 -33.86 -4.17
C VAL A 271 -16.08 -34.75 -4.73
N PHE A 272 -15.07 -35.05 -3.94
CA PHE A 272 -13.93 -35.89 -4.31
C PHE A 272 -13.86 -37.16 -3.45
#